data_05902606b67fc83d196960d9ef45e9ca
#
_entry.id   05902606b67fc83d196960d9ef45e9ca
#
_cell.length_a   1.000
_cell.length_b   1.000
_cell.length_c   1.000
_cell.angle_alpha   90.00
_cell.angle_beta   90.00
_cell.angle_gamma   90.00
#
_symmetry.space_group_name_H-M   'P 1'
#
loop_
_entity.id
_entity.type
_entity.pdbx_description
1 polymer ?
#
loop_
_entity_poly.entity_id
_entity_poly.type
_entity_poly.pdbx_seq_one_letter_code
_entity_poly.pdbx_strand_id
1 'polypeptide(L)'
;MLKSLIVALGSCLVAASCSPSGRAEAAAEAGASAAPHAAEFKGIDHWINSEPLTVAGLHGKVVLVEFWTYTCINCINVAPHVKQWHQRYKDQGLVVVGVHTPEFDEEKIFGNVRDAVKRFGIEYPVAQDNDYATWDAYGNRYWPAVYLIDKEGRVVYRHYGEGDYDATEAKIQ
;
A
#
# COMPACT_ATOMS: atom_id res chain seq x y z
N MET A 1 -7.28 -38.34 -90.93
CA MET A 1 -8.70 -37.97 -90.90
C MET A 1 -8.93 -37.26 -89.59
N LEU A 2 -8.99 -35.98 -89.66
CA LEU A 2 -10.13 -35.10 -89.47
C LEU A 2 -10.49 -34.81 -87.97
N LYS A 3 -10.19 -33.60 -87.58
CA LYS A 3 -11.05 -32.62 -86.87
C LYS A 3 -11.41 -32.96 -85.38
N SER A 4 -11.34 -32.11 -84.45
CA SER A 4 -11.90 -30.75 -84.36
C SER A 4 -11.34 -30.02 -83.19
N LEU A 5 -11.16 -28.74 -83.39
CA LEU A 5 -10.85 -27.68 -82.47
C LEU A 5 -12.08 -27.36 -81.59
N ILE A 6 -11.96 -27.30 -80.28
CA ILE A 6 -12.90 -26.54 -79.41
C ILE A 6 -12.07 -25.70 -78.41
N VAL A 7 -12.19 -24.41 -78.61
CA VAL A 7 -11.72 -23.37 -77.72
C VAL A 7 -12.78 -23.19 -76.63
N ALA A 8 -12.41 -23.25 -75.35
CA ALA A 8 -13.25 -22.80 -74.27
C ALA A 8 -12.50 -21.78 -73.44
N LEU A 9 -12.96 -20.53 -73.47
CA LEU A 9 -12.60 -19.46 -72.56
C LEU A 9 -13.07 -19.83 -71.17
N GLY A 10 -12.15 -19.83 -70.19
CA GLY A 10 -12.46 -19.98 -68.84
C GLY A 10 -11.98 -18.75 -68.08
N SER A 11 -12.93 -17.97 -67.56
CA SER A 11 -12.75 -16.75 -66.79
C SER A 11 -11.87 -16.95 -65.52
N CYS A 12 -10.84 -16.14 -65.38
CA CYS A 12 -10.13 -15.96 -64.12
C CYS A 12 -11.00 -15.20 -63.15
N LEU A 13 -11.51 -15.88 -62.11
CA LEU A 13 -12.01 -15.26 -60.91
C LEU A 13 -10.81 -15.03 -59.97
N VAL A 14 -10.43 -13.79 -59.83
CA VAL A 14 -9.50 -13.36 -58.79
C VAL A 14 -10.30 -13.19 -57.49
N ALA A 15 -10.18 -14.15 -56.58
CA ALA A 15 -10.68 -14.03 -55.22
C ALA A 15 -9.71 -13.14 -54.43
N ALA A 16 -10.12 -11.92 -54.17
CA ALA A 16 -9.45 -11.03 -53.21
C ALA A 16 -9.73 -11.54 -51.81
N SER A 17 -8.76 -12.20 -51.20
CA SER A 17 -8.76 -12.52 -49.77
C SER A 17 -8.45 -11.25 -48.98
N CYS A 18 -9.48 -10.58 -48.43
CA CYS A 18 -9.35 -9.60 -47.37
C CYS A 18 -8.99 -10.33 -46.07
N SER A 19 -7.73 -10.23 -45.64
CA SER A 19 -7.31 -10.56 -44.28
C SER A 19 -7.66 -9.41 -43.36
N PRO A 20 -8.44 -9.60 -42.32
CA PRO A 20 -8.54 -8.63 -41.23
C PRO A 20 -7.41 -8.89 -40.20
N SER A 21 -6.23 -8.41 -40.52
CA SER A 21 -5.12 -8.36 -39.58
C SER A 21 -4.90 -6.92 -39.13
N GLY A 22 -5.06 -6.65 -37.85
CA GLY A 22 -4.50 -5.44 -37.25
C GLY A 22 -5.48 -4.52 -36.59
N ARG A 23 -6.25 -5.01 -35.59
CA ARG A 23 -6.91 -4.09 -34.65
C ARG A 23 -7.39 -4.75 -33.36
N ALA A 24 -6.55 -5.58 -32.76
CA ALA A 24 -6.87 -6.19 -31.45
C ALA A 24 -5.75 -6.16 -30.42
N GLU A 25 -4.65 -5.44 -30.64
CA GLU A 25 -3.51 -5.43 -29.71
C GLU A 25 -3.22 -4.06 -29.06
N ALA A 26 -4.05 -3.07 -29.24
CA ALA A 26 -3.83 -1.74 -28.66
C ALA A 26 -4.80 -1.36 -27.52
N ALA A 27 -5.56 -2.31 -26.97
CA ALA A 27 -6.57 -2.03 -25.95
C ALA A 27 -6.28 -2.64 -24.56
N ALA A 28 -5.12 -3.22 -24.33
CA ALA A 28 -4.80 -3.90 -23.07
C ALA A 28 -3.87 -3.12 -22.12
N GLU A 29 -3.42 -1.90 -22.44
CA GLU A 29 -2.54 -1.11 -21.57
C GLU A 29 -3.16 0.16 -20.97
N ALA A 30 -4.47 0.31 -21.03
CA ALA A 30 -5.15 1.46 -20.44
C ALA A 30 -5.89 1.05 -19.17
N GLY A 31 -5.20 1.04 -18.00
CA GLY A 31 -5.94 0.88 -16.76
C GLY A 31 -5.21 0.45 -15.50
N ALA A 32 -3.91 0.34 -15.46
CA ALA A 32 -3.23 0.30 -14.15
C ALA A 32 -3.16 1.73 -13.61
N SER A 33 -4.21 2.18 -12.92
CA SER A 33 -4.14 3.41 -12.13
C SER A 33 -2.95 3.30 -11.19
N ALA A 34 -1.98 4.19 -11.34
CA ALA A 34 -0.82 4.23 -10.45
C ALA A 34 -1.32 4.30 -8.99
N ALA A 35 -0.70 3.51 -8.11
CA ALA A 35 -1.04 3.52 -6.70
C ALA A 35 -1.01 4.97 -6.16
N PRO A 36 -2.00 5.38 -5.33
CA PRO A 36 -2.10 6.75 -4.86
C PRO A 36 -0.90 7.10 -3.96
N HIS A 37 -0.44 8.34 -4.03
CA HIS A 37 0.56 8.82 -3.07
C HIS A 37 0.00 8.80 -1.66
N ALA A 38 0.87 8.46 -0.70
CA ALA A 38 0.53 8.50 0.72
C ALA A 38 0.31 9.95 1.16
N ALA A 39 -0.64 10.15 2.06
CA ALA A 39 -0.84 11.44 2.68
C ALA A 39 0.30 11.75 3.67
N GLU A 40 0.60 13.04 3.89
CA GLU A 40 1.51 13.48 4.95
C GLU A 40 0.93 13.24 6.35
N PHE A 41 1.82 13.10 7.33
CA PHE A 41 1.43 13.13 8.74
C PHE A 41 0.97 14.53 9.11
N LYS A 42 -0.30 14.65 9.51
CA LYS A 42 -0.95 15.94 9.81
C LYS A 42 -1.48 15.94 11.24
N GLY A 43 -1.50 17.11 11.87
CA GLY A 43 -2.11 17.29 13.17
C GLY A 43 -1.50 16.42 14.27
N ILE A 44 -0.20 16.11 14.18
CA ILE A 44 0.48 15.28 15.16
C ILE A 44 0.86 16.16 16.36
N ASP A 45 0.29 15.83 17.52
CA ASP A 45 0.55 16.56 18.77
C ASP A 45 1.94 16.28 19.32
N HIS A 46 2.34 15.01 19.31
CA HIS A 46 3.60 14.55 19.88
C HIS A 46 4.21 13.42 19.07
N TRP A 47 5.54 13.36 19.08
CA TRP A 47 6.32 12.24 18.59
C TRP A 47 7.05 11.56 19.75
N ILE A 48 7.12 10.22 19.70
CA ILE A 48 7.83 9.37 20.65
C ILE A 48 8.83 8.52 19.86
N ASN A 49 10.03 8.32 20.40
CA ASN A 49 11.14 7.58 19.80
C ASN A 49 11.77 8.24 18.54
N SER A 50 11.33 9.41 18.14
CA SER A 50 11.95 10.17 17.04
C SER A 50 11.64 11.66 17.11
N GLU A 51 12.40 12.45 16.36
CA GLU A 51 11.99 13.79 15.95
C GLU A 51 10.81 13.67 14.95
N PRO A 52 10.08 14.77 14.69
CA PRO A 52 9.00 14.77 13.73
C PRO A 52 9.41 14.25 12.35
N LEU A 53 8.65 13.31 11.80
CA LEU A 53 8.85 12.74 10.47
C LEU A 53 7.82 13.27 9.47
N THR A 54 8.20 13.25 8.19
CA THR A 54 7.28 13.53 7.08
C THR A 54 7.39 12.41 6.04
N VAL A 55 6.29 12.12 5.34
CA VAL A 55 6.32 11.14 4.24
C VAL A 55 7.30 11.56 3.16
N ALA A 56 7.33 12.86 2.84
CA ALA A 56 8.30 13.42 1.90
C ALA A 56 9.76 13.22 2.35
N GLY A 57 10.05 13.36 3.66
CA GLY A 57 11.40 13.13 4.23
C GLY A 57 11.83 11.67 4.22
N LEU A 58 10.87 10.74 4.07
CA LEU A 58 11.11 9.30 4.02
C LEU A 58 11.23 8.74 2.59
N HIS A 59 11.25 9.60 1.56
CA HIS A 59 11.50 9.16 0.18
C HIS A 59 12.74 8.27 0.06
N GLY A 60 12.65 7.21 -0.73
CA GLY A 60 13.71 6.20 -0.88
C GLY A 60 13.70 5.11 0.19
N LYS A 61 12.79 5.19 1.17
CA LYS A 61 12.54 4.16 2.18
C LYS A 61 11.21 3.46 1.92
N VAL A 62 11.11 2.21 2.33
CA VAL A 62 9.82 1.53 2.48
C VAL A 62 9.26 1.95 3.84
N VAL A 63 8.00 2.41 3.88
CA VAL A 63 7.39 2.89 5.12
C VAL A 63 6.16 2.05 5.45
N LEU A 64 6.11 1.50 6.66
CA LEU A 64 4.93 0.86 7.21
C LEU A 64 4.28 1.83 8.21
N VAL A 65 3.10 2.34 7.86
CA VAL A 65 2.26 3.13 8.76
C VAL A 65 1.25 2.21 9.41
N GLU A 66 1.25 2.15 10.76
CA GLU A 66 0.29 1.39 11.56
C GLU A 66 -0.60 2.35 12.34
N PHE A 67 -1.92 2.29 12.11
CA PHE A 67 -2.90 2.96 12.96
C PHE A 67 -3.27 2.05 14.13
N TRP A 68 -3.08 2.54 15.36
CA TRP A 68 -3.28 1.77 16.57
C TRP A 68 -3.72 2.63 17.74
N THR A 69 -4.20 1.99 18.80
CA THR A 69 -4.37 2.60 20.11
C THR A 69 -4.07 1.58 21.21
N TYR A 70 -3.68 2.05 22.40
CA TYR A 70 -3.09 1.18 23.42
C TYR A 70 -4.10 0.34 24.22
N THR A 71 -5.41 0.62 24.14
CA THR A 71 -6.46 -0.21 24.77
C THR A 71 -7.09 -1.20 23.81
N CYS A 72 -6.88 -1.05 22.51
CA CYS A 72 -7.41 -1.92 21.49
C CYS A 72 -6.76 -3.30 21.54
N ILE A 73 -7.53 -4.33 21.92
CA ILE A 73 -6.99 -5.71 22.06
C ILE A 73 -6.40 -6.24 20.75
N ASN A 74 -7.04 -5.96 19.61
CA ASN A 74 -6.56 -6.39 18.30
C ASN A 74 -5.23 -5.71 17.95
N CYS A 75 -5.02 -4.44 18.34
CA CYS A 75 -3.76 -3.74 18.18
C CYS A 75 -2.66 -4.38 19.04
N ILE A 76 -2.99 -4.75 20.29
CA ILE A 76 -2.06 -5.45 21.18
C ILE A 76 -1.61 -6.79 20.58
N ASN A 77 -2.54 -7.53 19.94
CA ASN A 77 -2.24 -8.79 19.28
C ASN A 77 -1.35 -8.62 18.03
N VAL A 78 -1.48 -7.52 17.30
CA VAL A 78 -0.66 -7.20 16.10
C VAL A 78 0.73 -6.65 16.46
N ALA A 79 0.86 -5.93 17.58
CA ALA A 79 2.10 -5.27 17.97
C ALA A 79 3.37 -6.15 17.97
N PRO A 80 3.35 -7.45 18.37
CA PRO A 80 4.53 -8.32 18.27
C PRO A 80 5.05 -8.48 16.85
N HIS A 81 4.15 -8.57 15.85
CA HIS A 81 4.50 -8.71 14.43
C HIS A 81 5.12 -7.43 13.89
N VAL A 82 4.52 -6.27 14.17
CA VAL A 82 5.05 -4.96 13.74
C VAL A 82 6.43 -4.71 14.34
N LYS A 83 6.64 -5.02 15.63
CA LYS A 83 7.93 -4.94 16.29
C LYS A 83 8.97 -5.86 15.64
N GLN A 84 8.57 -7.10 15.29
CA GLN A 84 9.45 -8.04 14.61
C GLN A 84 9.86 -7.53 13.22
N TRP A 85 8.94 -6.99 12.43
CA TRP A 85 9.25 -6.40 11.13
C TRP A 85 10.18 -5.20 11.27
N HIS A 86 9.91 -4.29 12.22
CA HIS A 86 10.82 -3.19 12.52
C HIS A 86 12.24 -3.68 12.80
N GLN A 87 12.41 -4.61 13.75
CA GLN A 87 13.73 -5.11 14.14
C GLN A 87 14.45 -5.82 12.99
N ARG A 88 13.71 -6.60 12.17
CA ARG A 88 14.29 -7.38 11.08
C ARG A 88 14.72 -6.52 9.89
N TYR A 89 13.96 -5.46 9.58
CA TYR A 89 14.10 -4.74 8.31
C TYR A 89 14.56 -3.28 8.45
N LYS A 90 14.67 -2.71 9.65
CA LYS A 90 15.10 -1.31 9.85
C LYS A 90 16.46 -1.01 9.21
N ASP A 91 17.42 -1.93 9.31
CA ASP A 91 18.74 -1.77 8.72
C ASP A 91 18.75 -2.04 7.19
N GLN A 92 17.65 -2.54 6.66
CA GLN A 92 17.44 -2.80 5.23
C GLN A 92 16.60 -1.70 4.55
N GLY A 93 16.22 -0.67 5.30
CA GLY A 93 15.51 0.50 4.77
C GLY A 93 14.01 0.55 5.05
N LEU A 94 13.48 -0.33 5.91
CA LEU A 94 12.11 -0.19 6.43
C LEU A 94 12.07 0.87 7.53
N VAL A 95 11.11 1.79 7.44
CA VAL A 95 10.72 2.68 8.53
C VAL A 95 9.31 2.31 8.96
N VAL A 96 9.12 1.96 10.23
CA VAL A 96 7.80 1.78 10.82
C VAL A 96 7.39 3.06 11.52
N VAL A 97 6.16 3.52 11.33
CA VAL A 97 5.56 4.66 12.02
C VAL A 97 4.22 4.21 12.60
N GLY A 98 4.13 4.14 13.93
CA GLY A 98 2.88 3.89 14.62
C GLY A 98 2.11 5.21 14.79
N VAL A 99 0.98 5.35 14.13
CA VAL A 99 0.07 6.49 14.33
C VAL A 99 -0.93 6.09 15.40
N HIS A 100 -0.73 6.64 16.60
CA HIS A 100 -1.64 6.44 17.72
C HIS A 100 -2.82 7.40 17.60
N THR A 101 -3.98 6.86 17.23
CA THR A 101 -5.23 7.61 17.11
C THR A 101 -6.20 7.12 18.19
N PRO A 102 -6.68 7.99 19.10
CA PRO A 102 -7.43 7.60 20.28
C PRO A 102 -8.84 7.11 19.92
N GLU A 103 -9.33 6.08 20.63
CA GLU A 103 -10.72 5.68 20.66
C GLU A 103 -11.46 6.30 21.85
N PHE A 104 -10.72 6.53 22.97
CA PHE A 104 -11.23 7.08 24.21
C PHE A 104 -10.46 8.31 24.64
N ASP A 105 -11.05 9.15 25.51
CA ASP A 105 -10.44 10.41 25.95
C ASP A 105 -9.13 10.22 26.73
N GLU A 106 -9.01 9.13 27.51
CA GLU A 106 -7.78 8.81 28.24
C GLU A 106 -6.59 8.53 27.33
N GLU A 107 -6.86 8.12 26.09
CA GLU A 107 -5.86 7.83 25.07
C GLU A 107 -5.28 9.10 24.42
N LYS A 108 -5.94 10.25 24.63
CA LYS A 108 -5.41 11.54 24.19
C LYS A 108 -4.32 12.08 25.13
N ILE A 109 -4.21 11.53 26.35
CA ILE A 109 -3.26 11.98 27.33
C ILE A 109 -1.86 11.48 26.98
N PHE A 110 -0.95 12.38 26.60
CA PHE A 110 0.41 12.05 26.16
C PHE A 110 1.16 11.12 27.12
N GLY A 111 1.04 11.36 28.45
CA GLY A 111 1.67 10.51 29.45
C GLY A 111 1.24 9.05 29.36
N ASN A 112 -0.06 8.80 29.12
CA ASN A 112 -0.61 7.44 28.98
C ASN A 112 -0.09 6.76 27.72
N VAL A 113 -0.04 7.48 26.59
CA VAL A 113 0.50 6.96 25.33
C VAL A 113 1.99 6.61 25.47
N ARG A 114 2.78 7.53 26.04
CA ARG A 114 4.21 7.31 26.28
C ARG A 114 4.46 6.08 27.17
N ASP A 115 3.69 5.93 28.24
CA ASP A 115 3.84 4.83 29.18
C ASP A 115 3.38 3.49 28.54
N ALA A 116 2.39 3.52 27.65
CA ALA A 116 1.98 2.37 26.85
C ALA A 116 3.06 1.97 25.84
N VAL A 117 3.65 2.90 25.11
CA VAL A 117 4.79 2.67 24.19
C VAL A 117 5.92 1.97 24.93
N LYS A 118 6.28 2.46 26.12
CA LYS A 118 7.30 1.84 26.96
C LYS A 118 6.91 0.44 27.44
N ARG A 119 5.68 0.27 27.94
CA ARG A 119 5.15 -1.02 28.43
C ARG A 119 5.13 -2.09 27.35
N PHE A 120 4.78 -1.74 26.12
CA PHE A 120 4.77 -2.67 24.97
C PHE A 120 6.14 -2.86 24.34
N GLY A 121 7.17 -2.13 24.77
CA GLY A 121 8.50 -2.19 24.19
C GLY A 121 8.52 -1.79 22.72
N ILE A 122 7.80 -0.74 22.37
CA ILE A 122 7.77 -0.17 21.02
C ILE A 122 9.00 0.73 20.88
N GLU A 123 9.86 0.44 19.89
CA GLU A 123 11.11 1.18 19.63
C GLU A 123 11.03 2.04 18.36
N TYR A 124 10.07 1.75 17.47
CA TYR A 124 9.87 2.55 16.28
C TYR A 124 9.16 3.89 16.59
N PRO A 125 9.27 4.88 15.69
CA PRO A 125 8.59 6.16 15.79
C PRO A 125 7.08 6.02 16.03
N VAL A 126 6.55 6.79 16.98
CA VAL A 126 5.12 6.87 17.25
C VAL A 126 4.66 8.32 17.16
N ALA A 127 3.64 8.57 16.34
CA ALA A 127 2.98 9.85 16.15
C ALA A 127 1.63 9.84 16.89
N GLN A 128 1.35 10.82 17.74
CA GLN A 128 0.07 10.94 18.42
C GLN A 128 -0.89 11.85 17.62
N ASP A 129 -1.94 11.27 17.07
CA ASP A 129 -2.95 11.87 16.17
C ASP A 129 -4.27 12.05 16.92
N ASN A 130 -4.32 12.97 17.92
CA ASN A 130 -5.48 13.15 18.78
C ASN A 130 -6.72 13.68 18.06
N ASP A 131 -6.52 14.47 17.01
CA ASP A 131 -7.59 15.12 16.25
C ASP A 131 -7.97 14.35 14.97
N TYR A 132 -7.46 13.13 14.79
CA TYR A 132 -7.73 12.28 13.63
C TYR A 132 -7.28 12.87 12.28
N ALA A 133 -6.41 13.88 12.27
CA ALA A 133 -6.04 14.57 11.04
C ALA A 133 -5.23 13.68 10.08
N THR A 134 -4.34 12.84 10.61
CA THR A 134 -3.62 11.83 9.80
C THR A 134 -4.52 10.64 9.46
N TRP A 135 -5.33 10.17 10.41
CA TRP A 135 -6.33 9.14 10.21
C TRP A 135 -7.26 9.45 9.04
N ASP A 136 -7.83 10.65 9.01
CA ASP A 136 -8.73 11.10 7.95
C ASP A 136 -8.01 11.29 6.62
N ALA A 137 -6.77 11.78 6.64
CA ALA A 137 -5.95 11.94 5.44
C ALA A 137 -5.65 10.60 4.75
N TYR A 138 -5.50 9.51 5.51
CA TYR A 138 -5.36 8.14 4.99
C TYR A 138 -6.70 7.49 4.64
N GLY A 139 -7.83 8.12 4.99
CA GLY A 139 -9.17 7.56 4.86
C GLY A 139 -9.34 6.30 5.71
N ASN A 140 -8.61 6.21 6.84
CA ASN A 140 -8.66 5.05 7.72
C ASN A 140 -10.02 4.92 8.41
N ARG A 141 -10.38 3.70 8.81
CA ARG A 141 -11.67 3.38 9.45
C ARG A 141 -11.57 2.30 10.53
N TYR A 142 -10.37 1.73 10.74
CA TYR A 142 -10.20 0.53 11.55
C TYR A 142 -8.96 0.60 12.43
N TRP A 143 -9.03 -0.02 13.61
CA TRP A 143 -7.90 -0.36 14.46
C TRP A 143 -7.80 -1.89 14.60
N PRO A 144 -6.62 -2.49 14.41
CA PRO A 144 -5.45 -1.91 13.76
C PRO A 144 -5.63 -1.78 12.25
N ALA A 145 -4.82 -0.96 11.61
CA ALA A 145 -4.71 -0.91 10.16
C ALA A 145 -3.26 -0.64 9.75
N VAL A 146 -2.78 -1.29 8.71
CA VAL A 146 -1.44 -1.04 8.17
C VAL A 146 -1.51 -0.57 6.72
N TYR A 147 -0.63 0.35 6.38
CA TYR A 147 -0.43 0.89 5.04
C TYR A 147 1.04 0.78 4.70
N LEU A 148 1.37 0.11 3.61
CA LEU A 148 2.74 0.04 3.11
C LEU A 148 2.94 1.03 1.98
N ILE A 149 3.98 1.83 2.12
CA ILE A 149 4.36 2.89 1.20
C ILE A 149 5.68 2.51 0.56
N ASP A 150 5.74 2.57 -0.76
CA ASP A 150 6.96 2.28 -1.52
C ASP A 150 7.98 3.44 -1.46
N LYS A 151 9.15 3.23 -2.06
CA LYS A 151 10.24 4.20 -2.08
C LYS A 151 9.89 5.49 -2.84
N GLU A 152 8.87 5.45 -3.69
CA GLU A 152 8.33 6.60 -4.44
C GLU A 152 7.19 7.31 -3.69
N GLY A 153 6.87 6.88 -2.47
CA GLY A 153 5.84 7.50 -1.64
C GLY A 153 4.41 7.08 -1.98
N ARG A 154 4.22 5.94 -2.68
CA ARG A 154 2.89 5.44 -3.06
C ARG A 154 2.41 4.36 -2.10
N VAL A 155 1.12 4.35 -1.78
CA VAL A 155 0.51 3.29 -0.96
C VAL A 155 0.29 2.05 -1.84
N VAL A 156 1.11 1.03 -1.64
CA VAL A 156 1.13 -0.19 -2.45
C VAL A 156 0.40 -1.37 -1.80
N TYR A 157 0.13 -1.30 -0.48
CA TYR A 157 -0.58 -2.35 0.24
C TYR A 157 -1.33 -1.77 1.43
N ARG A 158 -2.45 -2.40 1.79
CA ARG A 158 -3.25 -2.10 2.99
C ARG A 158 -3.77 -3.38 3.58
N HIS A 159 -3.80 -3.45 4.91
CA HIS A 159 -4.48 -4.51 5.63
C HIS A 159 -5.21 -3.92 6.83
N TYR A 160 -6.39 -4.45 7.15
CA TYR A 160 -7.24 -3.99 8.23
C TYR A 160 -7.53 -5.14 9.19
N GLY A 161 -7.37 -4.90 10.48
CA GLY A 161 -7.56 -5.90 11.53
C GLY A 161 -6.33 -6.78 11.74
N GLU A 162 -6.55 -7.90 12.40
CA GLU A 162 -5.54 -8.94 12.67
C GLU A 162 -5.38 -9.90 11.48
N GLY A 163 -4.27 -10.66 11.47
CA GLY A 163 -4.01 -11.71 10.48
C GLY A 163 -3.16 -11.27 9.30
N ASP A 164 -3.09 -12.12 8.27
CA ASP A 164 -2.32 -11.94 7.04
C ASP A 164 -0.84 -11.49 7.25
N TYR A 165 -0.25 -11.90 8.39
CA TYR A 165 1.09 -11.46 8.79
C TYR A 165 2.16 -11.85 7.78
N ASP A 166 2.12 -13.09 7.27
CA ASP A 166 3.07 -13.57 6.26
C ASP A 166 2.89 -12.83 4.93
N ALA A 167 1.64 -12.55 4.53
CA ALA A 167 1.33 -11.78 3.34
C ALA A 167 1.81 -10.33 3.46
N THR A 168 1.62 -9.71 4.63
CA THR A 168 2.13 -8.36 4.92
C THR A 168 3.66 -8.35 4.90
N GLU A 169 4.33 -9.30 5.53
CA GLU A 169 5.79 -9.40 5.54
C GLU A 169 6.36 -9.59 4.12
N ALA A 170 5.72 -10.42 3.30
CA ALA A 170 6.12 -10.60 1.90
C ALA A 170 6.00 -9.32 1.05
N LYS A 171 5.18 -8.36 1.46
CA LYS A 171 5.09 -7.04 0.81
C LYS A 171 6.15 -6.05 1.28
N ILE A 172 6.68 -6.24 2.50
CA ILE A 172 7.77 -5.43 3.05
C ILE A 172 9.10 -5.75 2.35
N GLN A 173 9.31 -7.01 1.97
CA GLN A 173 10.52 -7.51 1.30
C GLN A 173 10.64 -7.03 -0.15
#